data_f8b5e4590fe7f165fbe2df9c74e72947
#
_entry.id   f8b5e4590fe7f165fbe2df9c74e72947
#
_cell.length_a   1.000
_cell.length_b   1.000
_cell.length_c   1.000
_cell.angle_alpha   90.00
_cell.angle_beta   90.00
_cell.angle_gamma   90.00
#
_symmetry.space_group_name_H-M   'P 1'
#
loop_
_entity.id
_entity.type
_entity.pdbx_description
1 polymer ?
#
loop_
_entity_poly.entity_id
_entity_poly.type
_entity_poly.pdbx_seq_one_letter_code
_entity_poly.pdbx_strand_id
1 'polypeptide(L)'
;MEIRNFDAAMASHAAALLAGRHQTERALFPGLPAHFEKPEHAEKAIRGLSAKSPSVGVAAFRHEKMVGYMIAQTLNEPQRGRHAWIDYAGYALDPNEPEELIRQLYCELGEQLVQLGYFSHFVLTPCGNPKAMDAWFRVCFAYEQVHGLLDLKNVQPLAPYDSSIRLAVKSDEAAVREMSNMIPSQVASAPSWGATLPEMLPDLNDGYAELLDEEDVRFWAAFEEDGTIAGCIAAWPDEASEADMRIPERCSTVSCVATREGFRGKGLSSQLLSIVLNEAKQSGFEFFETDWRMANLPISNFLPRRGFKPYAYRLHRQIDARVLWANGSNSTK
;
A
#
# COMPACT_ATOMS: atom_id res chain seq x y z
N MET A 1 18.46 28.05 -0.73
CA MET A 1 18.19 26.62 -0.73
C MET A 1 18.76 26.05 -2.03
N GLU A 2 19.43 24.95 -1.98
CA GLU A 2 20.01 24.24 -3.12
C GLU A 2 19.44 22.82 -3.16
N ILE A 3 19.08 22.32 -4.33
CA ILE A 3 18.66 20.94 -4.53
C ILE A 3 19.74 20.24 -5.38
N ARG A 4 20.21 19.10 -4.89
CA ARG A 4 21.27 18.30 -5.54
C ARG A 4 20.75 16.87 -5.76
N ASN A 5 21.37 16.12 -6.67
CA ASN A 5 21.10 14.69 -6.81
C ASN A 5 21.44 13.98 -5.49
N PHE A 6 20.58 13.06 -5.11
CA PHE A 6 20.80 12.21 -3.92
C PHE A 6 21.80 11.11 -4.27
N ASP A 7 22.76 10.88 -3.39
CA ASP A 7 23.68 9.75 -3.49
C ASP A 7 23.67 8.89 -2.19
N ALA A 8 24.25 7.70 -2.27
CA ALA A 8 24.23 6.75 -1.15
C ALA A 8 24.98 7.25 0.11
N ALA A 9 25.94 8.19 -0.03
CA ALA A 9 26.64 8.77 1.10
C ALA A 9 25.75 9.71 1.91
N MET A 10 24.66 10.22 1.33
CA MET A 10 23.69 11.08 1.96
C MET A 10 22.70 10.31 2.86
N ALA A 11 22.65 8.98 2.79
CA ALA A 11 21.64 8.17 3.48
C ALA A 11 21.62 8.39 5.00
N SER A 12 22.78 8.57 5.64
CA SER A 12 22.86 8.82 7.07
C SER A 12 22.25 10.19 7.50
N HIS A 13 22.37 11.22 6.66
CA HIS A 13 21.74 12.52 6.90
C HIS A 13 20.21 12.42 6.66
N ALA A 14 19.79 11.75 5.61
CA ALA A 14 18.39 11.49 5.31
C ALA A 14 17.70 10.67 6.42
N ALA A 15 18.43 9.73 7.04
CA ALA A 15 17.93 8.87 8.10
C ALA A 15 17.46 9.66 9.34
N ALA A 16 18.14 10.73 9.71
CA ALA A 16 17.70 11.58 10.81
C ALA A 16 16.36 12.28 10.52
N LEU A 17 16.15 12.73 9.28
CA LEU A 17 14.88 13.32 8.84
C LEU A 17 13.76 12.28 8.84
N LEU A 18 14.04 11.08 8.32
CA LEU A 18 13.07 10.00 8.26
C LEU A 18 12.65 9.51 9.64
N ALA A 19 13.60 9.33 10.56
CA ALA A 19 13.34 8.95 11.94
C ALA A 19 12.46 9.99 12.65
N GLY A 20 12.75 11.28 12.47
CA GLY A 20 11.93 12.38 13.03
C GLY A 20 10.51 12.41 12.45
N ARG A 21 10.34 12.18 11.14
CA ARG A 21 9.03 12.02 10.52
C ARG A 21 8.29 10.83 11.13
N HIS A 22 8.96 9.68 11.27
CA HIS A 22 8.36 8.45 11.80
C HIS A 22 7.91 8.60 13.26
N GLN A 23 8.66 9.33 14.09
CA GLN A 23 8.23 9.66 15.47
C GLN A 23 6.89 10.40 15.48
N THR A 24 6.72 11.37 14.57
CA THR A 24 5.46 12.12 14.45
C THR A 24 4.30 11.20 14.00
N GLU A 25 4.56 10.30 13.09
CA GLU A 25 3.56 9.33 12.59
C GLU A 25 3.17 8.34 13.68
N ARG A 26 4.14 7.81 14.43
CA ARG A 26 3.86 6.89 15.53
C ARG A 26 3.09 7.54 16.68
N ALA A 27 3.20 8.83 16.89
CA ALA A 27 2.36 9.55 17.85
C ALA A 27 0.87 9.45 17.50
N LEU A 28 0.54 9.32 16.20
CA LEU A 28 -0.83 9.14 15.71
C LEU A 28 -1.21 7.66 15.56
N PHE A 29 -0.24 6.83 15.20
CA PHE A 29 -0.39 5.39 14.93
C PHE A 29 0.65 4.59 15.73
N PRO A 30 0.44 4.38 17.04
CA PRO A 30 1.42 3.73 17.93
C PRO A 30 1.79 2.29 17.52
N GLY A 31 0.96 1.66 16.68
CA GLY A 31 1.23 0.33 16.11
C GLY A 31 2.39 0.29 15.12
N LEU A 32 2.77 1.40 14.48
CA LEU A 32 3.90 1.42 13.56
C LEU A 32 5.21 1.02 14.26
N PRO A 33 6.17 0.38 13.57
CA PRO A 33 7.38 -0.17 14.19
C PRO A 33 8.23 0.88 14.91
N ALA A 34 8.46 0.68 16.22
CA ALA A 34 9.16 1.66 17.07
C ALA A 34 10.64 1.85 16.73
N HIS A 35 11.29 0.80 16.20
CA HIS A 35 12.73 0.83 15.95
C HIS A 35 13.13 1.88 14.89
N PHE A 36 12.23 2.24 13.95
CA PHE A 36 12.50 3.28 12.94
C PHE A 36 12.49 4.72 13.49
N GLU A 37 12.16 4.93 14.75
CA GLU A 37 12.42 6.21 15.42
C GLU A 37 13.92 6.48 15.60
N LYS A 38 14.77 5.46 15.38
CA LYS A 38 16.21 5.55 15.46
C LYS A 38 16.82 5.68 14.06
N PRO A 39 17.74 6.66 13.87
CA PRO A 39 18.34 6.90 12.56
C PRO A 39 19.01 5.67 11.92
N GLU A 40 19.63 4.79 12.72
CA GLU A 40 20.31 3.59 12.21
C GLU A 40 19.35 2.60 11.50
N HIS A 41 18.10 2.50 11.95
CA HIS A 41 17.06 1.68 11.29
C HIS A 41 16.44 2.41 10.10
N ALA A 42 16.18 3.71 10.25
CA ALA A 42 15.70 4.55 9.15
C ALA A 42 16.70 4.56 7.98
N GLU A 43 18.03 4.54 8.24
CA GLU A 43 19.06 4.42 7.22
C GLU A 43 18.96 3.10 6.44
N LYS A 44 18.70 1.98 7.13
CA LYS A 44 18.49 0.68 6.45
C LYS A 44 17.30 0.72 5.49
N ALA A 45 16.19 1.35 5.91
CA ALA A 45 15.02 1.53 5.05
C ALA A 45 15.37 2.36 3.79
N ILE A 46 16.08 3.47 3.94
CA ILE A 46 16.52 4.31 2.79
C ILE A 46 17.45 3.53 1.86
N ARG A 47 18.46 2.84 2.40
CA ARG A 47 19.39 2.02 1.60
C ARG A 47 18.66 0.87 0.88
N GLY A 48 17.64 0.30 1.49
CA GLY A 48 16.79 -0.73 0.91
C GLY A 48 16.09 -0.29 -0.38
N LEU A 49 15.78 1.01 -0.53
CA LEU A 49 15.16 1.53 -1.76
C LEU A 49 16.05 1.33 -2.99
N SER A 50 17.35 1.54 -2.86
CA SER A 50 18.31 1.40 -3.97
C SER A 50 18.84 -0.02 -4.14
N ALA A 51 18.67 -0.88 -3.13
CA ALA A 51 19.16 -2.27 -3.18
C ALA A 51 18.25 -3.18 -4.02
N LYS A 52 16.94 -2.88 -4.08
CA LYS A 52 15.93 -3.74 -4.75
C LYS A 52 15.71 -3.37 -6.21
N SER A 53 15.95 -2.11 -6.59
CA SER A 53 15.71 -1.62 -7.95
C SER A 53 16.51 -0.35 -8.22
N PRO A 54 16.79 0.00 -9.49
CA PRO A 54 17.34 1.29 -9.84
C PRO A 54 16.51 2.42 -9.25
N SER A 55 17.17 3.45 -8.75
CA SER A 55 16.51 4.60 -8.13
C SER A 55 17.16 5.91 -8.54
N VAL A 56 16.38 6.96 -8.55
CA VAL A 56 16.82 8.36 -8.68
C VAL A 56 16.32 9.14 -7.49
N GLY A 57 17.08 10.16 -7.08
CA GLY A 57 16.68 10.94 -5.92
C GLY A 57 17.30 12.32 -5.91
N VAL A 58 16.73 13.20 -5.10
CA VAL A 58 17.17 14.57 -4.88
C VAL A 58 17.19 14.89 -3.39
N ALA A 59 18.05 15.81 -2.98
CA ALA A 59 18.14 16.29 -1.61
C ALA A 59 18.25 17.81 -1.58
N ALA A 60 17.54 18.44 -0.67
CA ALA A 60 17.53 19.88 -0.45
C ALA A 60 18.46 20.26 0.72
N PHE A 61 19.23 21.34 0.53
CA PHE A 61 20.18 21.84 1.51
C PHE A 61 19.96 23.31 1.81
N ARG A 62 20.12 23.68 3.12
CA ARG A 62 20.28 25.06 3.58
C ARG A 62 21.59 25.14 4.38
N HIS A 63 22.50 26.03 3.96
CA HIS A 63 23.80 26.20 4.64
C HIS A 63 24.50 24.85 4.90
N GLU A 64 24.60 24.02 3.86
CA GLU A 64 25.17 22.65 3.88
C GLU A 64 24.44 21.63 4.78
N LYS A 65 23.38 22.01 5.49
CA LYS A 65 22.52 21.08 6.21
C LYS A 65 21.43 20.54 5.27
N MET A 66 21.30 19.21 5.20
CA MET A 66 20.18 18.58 4.51
C MET A 66 18.87 18.89 5.25
N VAL A 67 17.87 19.40 4.54
CA VAL A 67 16.55 19.78 5.07
C VAL A 67 15.40 19.00 4.45
N GLY A 68 15.69 18.17 3.46
CA GLY A 68 14.71 17.27 2.85
C GLY A 68 15.34 16.39 1.80
N TYR A 69 14.71 15.27 1.51
CA TYR A 69 15.09 14.40 0.40
C TYR A 69 13.85 13.74 -0.21
N MET A 70 14.01 13.28 -1.45
CA MET A 70 13.01 12.48 -2.16
C MET A 70 13.70 11.50 -3.11
N ILE A 71 13.32 10.22 -3.02
CA ILE A 71 13.89 9.11 -3.80
C ILE A 71 12.75 8.32 -4.44
N ALA A 72 12.85 8.04 -5.72
CA ALA A 72 11.95 7.18 -6.45
C ALA A 72 12.69 5.96 -7.01
N GLN A 73 12.12 4.79 -6.84
CA GLN A 73 12.51 3.59 -7.56
C GLN A 73 11.93 3.64 -8.97
N THR A 74 12.66 3.13 -9.95
CA THR A 74 12.21 3.05 -11.35
C THR A 74 11.93 1.60 -11.68
N LEU A 75 10.66 1.29 -11.92
CA LEU A 75 10.13 -0.05 -12.03
C LEU A 75 9.52 -0.31 -13.41
N ASN A 76 9.50 -1.57 -13.82
CA ASN A 76 8.79 -2.02 -15.00
C ASN A 76 8.13 -3.37 -14.70
N GLU A 77 6.81 -3.36 -14.56
CA GLU A 77 6.00 -4.50 -14.15
C GLU A 77 4.88 -4.76 -15.17
N PRO A 78 4.45 -6.01 -15.34
CA PRO A 78 3.36 -6.32 -16.29
C PRO A 78 2.10 -5.50 -16.05
N GLN A 79 1.68 -5.34 -14.81
CA GLN A 79 0.42 -4.68 -14.46
C GLN A 79 0.44 -3.15 -14.62
N ARG A 80 1.60 -2.50 -14.34
CA ARG A 80 1.71 -1.03 -14.32
C ARG A 80 2.59 -0.48 -15.42
N GLY A 81 3.31 -1.36 -16.14
CA GLY A 81 4.31 -0.93 -17.11
C GLY A 81 5.47 -0.19 -16.43
N ARG A 82 6.09 0.74 -17.17
CA ARG A 82 7.14 1.62 -16.65
C ARG A 82 6.54 2.67 -15.73
N HIS A 83 6.95 2.66 -14.46
CA HIS A 83 6.48 3.61 -13.47
C HIS A 83 7.57 3.98 -12.46
N ALA A 84 7.40 5.11 -11.80
CA ALA A 84 8.23 5.55 -10.69
C ALA A 84 7.48 5.37 -9.37
N TRP A 85 8.18 4.94 -8.33
CA TRP A 85 7.63 4.62 -7.03
C TRP A 85 8.40 5.33 -5.92
N ILE A 86 7.80 6.34 -5.31
CA ILE A 86 8.30 6.96 -4.09
C ILE A 86 7.69 6.18 -2.93
N ASP A 87 8.49 5.31 -2.33
CA ASP A 87 8.05 4.45 -1.23
C ASP A 87 7.84 5.24 0.08
N TYR A 88 7.30 4.57 1.10
CA TYR A 88 7.05 5.17 2.42
C TYR A 88 8.31 5.77 3.04
N ALA A 89 9.46 5.13 2.90
CA ALA A 89 10.77 5.69 3.27
C ALA A 89 11.35 6.68 2.24
N GLY A 90 10.67 6.88 1.10
CA GLY A 90 11.20 7.59 -0.06
C GLY A 90 11.30 9.10 0.09
N TYR A 91 10.77 9.72 1.15
CA TYR A 91 10.96 11.15 1.38
C TYR A 91 10.81 11.52 2.85
N ALA A 92 11.49 12.56 3.28
CA ALA A 92 11.26 13.23 4.56
C ALA A 92 11.76 14.67 4.50
N LEU A 93 11.23 15.52 5.37
CA LEU A 93 11.61 16.92 5.55
C LEU A 93 12.07 17.17 6.98
N ASP A 94 12.93 18.17 7.17
CA ASP A 94 13.16 18.78 8.49
C ASP A 94 11.81 19.37 8.97
N PRO A 95 11.39 19.12 10.22
CA PRO A 95 10.09 19.58 10.73
C PRO A 95 9.92 21.10 10.75
N ASN A 96 11.01 21.86 10.61
CA ASN A 96 10.98 23.32 10.51
C ASN A 96 10.82 23.84 9.07
N GLU A 97 10.88 22.96 8.07
CA GLU A 97 10.64 23.35 6.68
C GLU A 97 9.13 23.29 6.36
N PRO A 98 8.66 24.19 5.49
CA PRO A 98 7.29 24.12 5.03
C PRO A 98 7.09 22.94 4.07
N GLU A 99 5.90 22.36 4.05
CA GLU A 99 5.55 21.25 3.15
C GLU A 99 5.59 21.63 1.66
N GLU A 100 5.68 22.91 1.34
CA GLU A 100 5.99 23.41 -0.02
C GLU A 100 7.30 22.82 -0.56
N LEU A 101 8.24 22.43 0.32
CA LEU A 101 9.47 21.76 -0.08
C LEU A 101 9.21 20.40 -0.77
N ILE A 102 8.11 19.71 -0.44
CA ILE A 102 7.66 18.48 -1.17
C ILE A 102 7.50 18.81 -2.66
N ARG A 103 6.84 19.92 -2.98
CA ARG A 103 6.59 20.31 -4.38
C ARG A 103 7.88 20.66 -5.11
N GLN A 104 8.81 21.31 -4.43
CA GLN A 104 10.11 21.68 -5.02
C GLN A 104 10.99 20.44 -5.26
N LEU A 105 11.06 19.52 -4.28
CA LEU A 105 11.77 18.25 -4.45
C LEU A 105 11.14 17.42 -5.58
N TYR A 106 9.80 17.36 -5.62
CA TYR A 106 9.12 16.62 -6.69
C TYR A 106 9.30 17.29 -8.08
N CYS A 107 9.41 18.60 -8.16
CA CYS A 107 9.72 19.28 -9.43
C CYS A 107 11.03 18.78 -10.02
N GLU A 108 12.09 18.76 -9.23
CA GLU A 108 13.42 18.32 -9.67
C GLU A 108 13.48 16.79 -9.95
N LEU A 109 12.90 15.99 -9.05
CA LEU A 109 12.83 14.54 -9.23
C LEU A 109 11.95 14.16 -10.42
N GLY A 110 10.80 14.78 -10.54
CA GLY A 110 9.82 14.52 -11.62
C GLY A 110 10.38 14.83 -13.00
N GLU A 111 11.17 15.91 -13.14
CA GLU A 111 11.86 16.24 -14.38
C GLU A 111 12.83 15.10 -14.79
N GLN A 112 13.63 14.60 -13.86
CA GLN A 112 14.54 13.47 -14.13
C GLN A 112 13.78 12.21 -14.54
N LEU A 113 12.67 11.89 -13.85
CA LEU A 113 11.84 10.72 -14.15
C LEU A 113 11.21 10.80 -15.54
N VAL A 114 10.68 11.97 -15.91
CA VAL A 114 10.09 12.21 -17.24
C VAL A 114 11.13 12.06 -18.33
N GLN A 115 12.33 12.61 -18.15
CA GLN A 115 13.44 12.47 -19.11
C GLN A 115 13.90 11.02 -19.27
N LEU A 116 13.79 10.20 -18.22
CA LEU A 116 14.04 8.76 -18.25
C LEU A 116 12.88 7.94 -18.85
N GLY A 117 11.76 8.60 -19.22
CA GLY A 117 10.59 7.94 -19.82
C GLY A 117 9.65 7.25 -18.82
N TYR A 118 9.63 7.72 -17.58
CA TYR A 118 8.64 7.31 -16.58
C TYR A 118 7.55 8.38 -16.50
N PHE A 119 6.31 8.03 -16.82
CA PHE A 119 5.17 8.96 -16.90
C PHE A 119 4.06 8.62 -15.92
N SER A 120 4.14 7.48 -15.28
CA SER A 120 3.24 7.05 -14.21
C SER A 120 4.02 7.12 -12.90
N HIS A 121 3.64 8.04 -12.01
CA HIS A 121 4.33 8.26 -10.75
C HIS A 121 3.42 7.90 -9.59
N PHE A 122 3.95 7.08 -8.69
CA PHE A 122 3.28 6.70 -7.43
C PHE A 122 4.04 7.26 -6.24
N VAL A 123 3.32 7.58 -5.20
CA VAL A 123 3.90 7.89 -3.88
C VAL A 123 3.10 7.21 -2.80
N LEU A 124 3.78 6.54 -1.89
CA LEU A 124 3.22 6.01 -0.66
C LEU A 124 3.54 6.99 0.47
N THR A 125 2.53 7.67 0.97
CA THR A 125 2.67 8.79 1.91
C THR A 125 1.86 8.54 3.19
N PRO A 126 2.41 8.90 4.37
CA PRO A 126 1.64 8.91 5.61
C PRO A 126 0.42 9.84 5.52
N CYS A 127 -0.67 9.48 6.15
CA CYS A 127 -1.90 10.29 6.14
C CYS A 127 -1.96 11.34 7.27
N GLY A 128 -1.04 11.29 8.22
CA GLY A 128 -1.08 12.09 9.45
C GLY A 128 -0.78 13.58 9.28
N ASN A 129 -0.23 14.01 8.13
CA ASN A 129 0.06 15.42 7.85
C ASN A 129 -0.82 15.95 6.70
N PRO A 130 -1.93 16.67 7.00
CA PRO A 130 -2.81 17.24 5.97
C PRO A 130 -2.13 18.23 5.02
N LYS A 131 -1.10 18.96 5.48
CA LYS A 131 -0.37 19.91 4.64
C LYS A 131 0.53 19.19 3.63
N ALA A 132 1.16 18.08 4.04
CA ALA A 132 1.89 17.23 3.12
C ALA A 132 0.95 16.62 2.04
N MET A 133 -0.24 16.21 2.44
CA MET A 133 -1.27 15.75 1.50
C MET A 133 -1.68 16.85 0.51
N ASP A 134 -1.92 18.08 0.98
CA ASP A 134 -2.21 19.23 0.11
C ASP A 134 -1.05 19.50 -0.87
N ALA A 135 0.19 19.42 -0.41
CA ALA A 135 1.35 19.61 -1.28
C ALA A 135 1.39 18.58 -2.43
N TRP A 136 1.07 17.31 -2.16
CA TRP A 136 0.95 16.27 -3.19
C TRP A 136 -0.20 16.54 -4.16
N PHE A 137 -1.38 16.93 -3.68
CA PHE A 137 -2.52 17.26 -4.55
C PHE A 137 -2.24 18.47 -5.45
N ARG A 138 -1.51 19.47 -4.95
CA ARG A 138 -1.11 20.66 -5.71
C ARG A 138 -0.07 20.37 -6.81
N VAL A 139 0.55 19.22 -6.82
CA VAL A 139 1.32 18.68 -7.95
C VAL A 139 0.57 17.56 -8.67
N CYS A 140 -0.77 17.59 -8.61
CA CYS A 140 -1.69 16.74 -9.38
C CYS A 140 -1.61 15.24 -9.08
N PHE A 141 -1.16 14.81 -7.91
CA PHE A 141 -1.40 13.46 -7.45
C PHE A 141 -2.86 13.31 -6.99
N ALA A 142 -3.41 12.12 -7.14
CA ALA A 142 -4.75 11.77 -6.70
C ALA A 142 -4.72 10.48 -5.87
N TYR A 143 -5.72 10.30 -5.01
CA TYR A 143 -5.87 9.06 -4.24
C TYR A 143 -6.04 7.85 -5.16
N GLU A 144 -5.30 6.80 -4.90
CA GLU A 144 -5.48 5.50 -5.56
C GLU A 144 -5.84 4.41 -4.55
N GLN A 145 -5.04 4.26 -3.49
CA GLN A 145 -5.19 3.19 -2.52
C GLN A 145 -5.00 3.69 -1.09
N VAL A 146 -5.68 3.05 -0.17
CA VAL A 146 -5.60 3.30 1.27
C VAL A 146 -4.93 2.10 1.92
N HIS A 147 -4.04 2.33 2.85
CA HIS A 147 -3.52 1.35 3.78
C HIS A 147 -4.12 1.62 5.15
N GLY A 148 -4.78 0.63 5.71
CA GLY A 148 -5.51 0.73 6.96
C GLY A 148 -5.05 -0.26 8.00
N LEU A 149 -4.96 0.22 9.24
CA LEU A 149 -4.55 -0.57 10.40
C LEU A 149 -5.68 -0.66 11.42
N LEU A 150 -5.87 -1.85 12.00
CA LEU A 150 -6.81 -2.11 13.08
C LEU A 150 -6.05 -2.63 14.32
N ASP A 151 -6.28 -2.02 15.50
CA ASP A 151 -5.81 -2.56 16.78
C ASP A 151 -6.80 -3.65 17.24
N LEU A 152 -6.33 -4.90 17.30
CA LEU A 152 -7.13 -6.07 17.65
C LEU A 152 -7.62 -6.07 19.10
N LYS A 153 -7.09 -5.20 19.97
CA LYS A 153 -7.65 -5.02 21.32
C LYS A 153 -9.12 -4.58 21.28
N ASN A 154 -9.50 -3.82 20.25
CA ASN A 154 -10.83 -3.25 20.09
C ASN A 154 -11.81 -4.20 19.37
N VAL A 155 -11.36 -5.37 18.92
CA VAL A 155 -12.22 -6.34 18.23
C VAL A 155 -13.17 -6.98 19.22
N GLN A 156 -14.48 -6.95 18.87
CA GLN A 156 -15.53 -7.56 19.65
C GLN A 156 -15.43 -9.09 19.60
N PRO A 157 -15.85 -9.81 20.65
CA PRO A 157 -15.91 -11.26 20.64
C PRO A 157 -16.69 -11.80 19.45
N LEU A 158 -16.25 -12.94 18.94
CA LEU A 158 -16.92 -13.61 17.82
C LEU A 158 -18.36 -13.99 18.19
N ALA A 159 -19.32 -13.46 17.45
CA ALA A 159 -20.71 -13.86 17.52
C ALA A 159 -20.95 -15.18 16.74
N PRO A 160 -22.03 -15.93 17.03
CA PRO A 160 -22.43 -17.05 16.18
C PRO A 160 -22.54 -16.62 14.70
N TYR A 161 -22.03 -17.46 13.82
CA TYR A 161 -22.02 -17.20 12.37
C TYR A 161 -22.67 -18.37 11.62
N ASP A 162 -22.95 -18.14 10.34
CA ASP A 162 -23.63 -19.09 9.48
C ASP A 162 -22.82 -20.39 9.36
N SER A 163 -23.49 -21.54 9.47
CA SER A 163 -22.87 -22.87 9.38
C SER A 163 -22.30 -23.21 8.00
N SER A 164 -22.68 -22.46 6.97
CA SER A 164 -22.06 -22.56 5.63
C SER A 164 -20.64 -22.03 5.59
N ILE A 165 -20.24 -21.23 6.59
CA ILE A 165 -18.90 -20.63 6.66
C ILE A 165 -17.94 -21.63 7.35
N ARG A 166 -16.90 -22.01 6.62
CA ARG A 166 -15.83 -22.88 7.09
C ARG A 166 -14.49 -22.54 6.47
N LEU A 167 -13.42 -23.11 7.01
CA LEU A 167 -12.12 -23.11 6.33
C LEU A 167 -12.23 -23.86 5.01
N ALA A 168 -11.69 -23.28 3.95
CA ALA A 168 -11.48 -23.98 2.70
C ALA A 168 -10.31 -24.96 2.85
N VAL A 169 -10.42 -26.09 2.18
CA VAL A 169 -9.43 -27.18 2.17
C VAL A 169 -9.04 -27.51 0.72
N LYS A 170 -8.00 -28.32 0.53
CA LYS A 170 -7.49 -28.64 -0.82
C LYS A 170 -8.56 -29.18 -1.78
N SER A 171 -9.55 -29.91 -1.29
CA SER A 171 -10.66 -30.37 -2.14
C SER A 171 -11.57 -29.27 -2.68
N ASP A 172 -11.48 -28.04 -2.15
CA ASP A 172 -12.25 -26.87 -2.58
C ASP A 172 -11.53 -26.07 -3.69
N GLU A 173 -10.36 -26.51 -4.15
CA GLU A 173 -9.51 -25.79 -5.11
C GLU A 173 -10.28 -25.31 -6.33
N ALA A 174 -11.14 -26.15 -6.91
CA ALA A 174 -11.93 -25.76 -8.10
C ALA A 174 -12.87 -24.58 -7.81
N ALA A 175 -13.52 -24.56 -6.65
CA ALA A 175 -14.38 -23.45 -6.24
C ALA A 175 -13.58 -22.17 -5.92
N VAL A 176 -12.38 -22.29 -5.37
CA VAL A 176 -11.47 -21.16 -5.11
C VAL A 176 -10.99 -20.56 -6.43
N ARG A 177 -10.60 -21.37 -7.41
CA ARG A 177 -10.21 -20.90 -8.76
C ARG A 177 -11.35 -20.14 -9.44
N GLU A 178 -12.56 -20.64 -9.39
CA GLU A 178 -13.73 -19.96 -9.95
C GLU A 178 -13.99 -18.63 -9.25
N MET A 179 -13.89 -18.60 -7.92
CA MET A 179 -14.12 -17.43 -7.08
C MET A 179 -13.06 -16.34 -7.33
N SER A 180 -11.83 -16.68 -7.65
CA SER A 180 -10.70 -15.73 -7.77
C SER A 180 -10.97 -14.59 -8.77
N ASN A 181 -11.83 -14.79 -9.76
CA ASN A 181 -12.23 -13.76 -10.73
C ASN A 181 -13.17 -12.68 -10.15
N MET A 182 -13.73 -12.87 -8.95
CA MET A 182 -14.65 -11.90 -8.36
C MET A 182 -13.98 -10.56 -8.04
N ILE A 183 -12.72 -10.58 -7.54
CA ILE A 183 -11.99 -9.37 -7.19
C ILE A 183 -11.60 -8.56 -8.43
N PRO A 184 -10.93 -9.14 -9.45
CA PRO A 184 -10.67 -8.44 -10.70
C PRO A 184 -11.91 -7.84 -11.35
N SER A 185 -13.02 -8.60 -11.41
CA SER A 185 -14.29 -8.13 -11.95
C SER A 185 -14.86 -6.94 -11.19
N GLN A 186 -14.78 -6.96 -9.85
CA GLN A 186 -15.23 -5.84 -9.02
C GLN A 186 -14.32 -4.61 -9.19
N VAL A 187 -13.02 -4.81 -9.26
CA VAL A 187 -12.04 -3.72 -9.44
C VAL A 187 -12.16 -3.10 -10.83
N ALA A 188 -12.51 -3.89 -11.85
CA ALA A 188 -12.74 -3.40 -13.21
C ALA A 188 -14.01 -2.55 -13.35
N SER A 189 -14.97 -2.70 -12.42
CA SER A 189 -16.24 -1.96 -12.49
C SER A 189 -16.10 -0.50 -12.02
N ALA A 190 -17.12 0.33 -12.41
CA ALA A 190 -17.21 1.73 -11.96
C ALA A 190 -17.38 1.82 -10.43
N PRO A 191 -16.79 2.82 -9.81
CA PRO A 191 -15.89 3.86 -10.33
C PRO A 191 -14.40 3.50 -10.22
N SER A 192 -14.04 2.24 -9.94
CA SER A 192 -12.64 1.83 -9.73
C SER A 192 -11.86 1.75 -11.03
N TRP A 193 -12.45 1.14 -12.08
CA TRP A 193 -11.86 0.95 -13.42
C TRP A 193 -10.41 0.45 -13.39
N GLY A 194 -10.07 -0.41 -12.44
CA GLY A 194 -8.76 -1.04 -12.37
C GLY A 194 -8.67 -2.20 -13.36
N ALA A 195 -7.60 -2.21 -14.15
CA ALA A 195 -7.40 -3.28 -15.12
C ALA A 195 -6.64 -4.47 -14.51
N THR A 196 -7.09 -5.67 -14.83
CA THR A 196 -6.28 -6.89 -14.75
C THR A 196 -6.20 -7.43 -16.16
N LEU A 197 -4.98 -7.59 -16.67
CA LEU A 197 -4.80 -8.06 -18.04
C LEU A 197 -5.23 -9.53 -18.17
N PRO A 198 -5.87 -9.94 -19.30
CA PRO A 198 -6.28 -11.32 -19.49
C PRO A 198 -5.14 -12.33 -19.30
N GLU A 199 -3.92 -11.96 -19.68
CA GLU A 199 -2.72 -12.79 -19.57
C GLU A 199 -2.32 -13.05 -18.12
N MET A 200 -2.78 -12.22 -17.16
CA MET A 200 -2.50 -12.34 -15.73
C MET A 200 -3.53 -13.20 -14.98
N LEU A 201 -4.69 -13.46 -15.59
CA LEU A 201 -5.77 -14.21 -14.91
C LEU A 201 -5.39 -15.65 -14.56
N PRO A 202 -4.69 -16.42 -15.41
CA PRO A 202 -4.24 -17.77 -15.04
C PRO A 202 -3.35 -17.76 -13.79
N ASP A 203 -2.32 -16.94 -13.77
CA ASP A 203 -1.39 -16.83 -12.63
C ASP A 203 -2.12 -16.38 -11.35
N LEU A 204 -3.09 -15.46 -11.49
CA LEU A 204 -3.92 -15.03 -10.37
C LEU A 204 -4.77 -16.20 -9.83
N ASN A 205 -5.41 -16.97 -10.71
CA ASN A 205 -6.23 -18.12 -10.32
C ASN A 205 -5.39 -19.22 -9.66
N ASP A 206 -4.18 -19.45 -10.16
CA ASP A 206 -3.23 -20.39 -9.58
C ASP A 206 -2.78 -19.91 -8.20
N GLY A 207 -2.40 -18.65 -8.06
CA GLY A 207 -1.99 -18.06 -6.79
C GLY A 207 -3.08 -18.14 -5.70
N TYR A 208 -4.36 -17.97 -6.05
CA TYR A 208 -5.45 -18.19 -5.08
C TYR A 208 -5.58 -19.65 -4.64
N ALA A 209 -5.39 -20.60 -5.58
CA ALA A 209 -5.45 -22.01 -5.26
C ALA A 209 -4.27 -22.48 -4.39
N GLU A 210 -3.08 -21.90 -4.62
CA GLU A 210 -1.86 -22.14 -3.84
C GLU A 210 -2.02 -21.72 -2.37
N LEU A 211 -2.84 -20.70 -2.06
CA LEU A 211 -3.14 -20.31 -0.69
C LEU A 211 -3.71 -21.45 0.16
N LEU A 212 -4.30 -22.47 -0.45
CA LEU A 212 -4.82 -23.64 0.27
C LEU A 212 -3.72 -24.62 0.73
N ASP A 213 -2.52 -24.50 0.18
CA ASP A 213 -1.36 -25.32 0.52
C ASP A 213 -0.44 -24.65 1.56
N GLU A 214 -0.67 -23.37 1.85
CA GLU A 214 0.14 -22.58 2.79
C GLU A 214 -0.35 -22.75 4.23
N GLU A 215 0.52 -23.24 5.12
CA GLU A 215 0.16 -23.57 6.52
C GLU A 215 -0.31 -22.34 7.31
N ASP A 216 0.26 -21.18 7.05
CA ASP A 216 -0.02 -19.93 7.77
C ASP A 216 -1.21 -19.16 7.21
N VAL A 217 -1.78 -19.59 6.07
CA VAL A 217 -2.93 -18.93 5.46
C VAL A 217 -4.25 -19.49 6.04
N ARG A 218 -5.10 -18.58 6.45
CA ARG A 218 -6.45 -18.86 6.93
C ARG A 218 -7.47 -18.45 5.87
N PHE A 219 -7.84 -19.39 4.98
CA PHE A 219 -8.81 -19.14 3.91
C PHE A 219 -10.21 -19.57 4.37
N TRP A 220 -11.04 -18.60 4.76
CA TRP A 220 -12.42 -18.83 5.16
C TRP A 220 -13.37 -18.52 4.01
N ALA A 221 -14.35 -19.39 3.77
CA ALA A 221 -15.36 -19.21 2.73
C ALA A 221 -16.73 -19.69 3.20
N ALA A 222 -17.76 -19.02 2.68
CA ALA A 222 -19.14 -19.47 2.79
C ALA A 222 -19.50 -20.27 1.53
N PHE A 223 -19.96 -21.48 1.72
CA PHE A 223 -20.29 -22.42 0.67
C PHE A 223 -21.80 -22.57 0.52
N GLU A 224 -22.27 -22.58 -0.73
CA GLU A 224 -23.63 -22.97 -1.07
C GLU A 224 -23.75 -24.51 -1.12
N GLU A 225 -24.98 -25.03 -1.19
CA GLU A 225 -25.24 -26.49 -1.21
C GLU A 225 -24.58 -27.20 -2.41
N ASP A 226 -24.37 -26.47 -3.51
CA ASP A 226 -23.71 -27.00 -4.73
C ASP A 226 -22.17 -26.89 -4.69
N GLY A 227 -21.60 -26.43 -3.57
CA GLY A 227 -20.17 -26.21 -3.39
C GLY A 227 -19.64 -24.88 -3.91
N THR A 228 -20.48 -24.03 -4.48
CA THR A 228 -20.10 -22.69 -4.96
C THR A 228 -19.74 -21.77 -3.77
N ILE A 229 -18.72 -20.95 -3.91
CA ILE A 229 -18.34 -19.95 -2.88
C ILE A 229 -19.19 -18.69 -3.03
N ALA A 230 -20.01 -18.38 -2.02
CA ALA A 230 -20.81 -17.15 -1.93
C ALA A 230 -19.99 -15.93 -1.48
N GLY A 231 -18.99 -16.15 -0.66
CA GLY A 231 -18.04 -15.13 -0.22
C GLY A 231 -16.85 -15.75 0.48
N CYS A 232 -15.73 -15.03 0.49
CA CYS A 232 -14.49 -15.52 1.09
C CYS A 232 -13.65 -14.41 1.70
N ILE A 233 -12.69 -14.83 2.52
CA ILE A 233 -11.63 -13.99 3.08
C ILE A 233 -10.39 -14.86 3.31
N ALA A 234 -9.22 -14.35 2.92
CA ALA A 234 -7.95 -14.99 3.26
C ALA A 234 -7.08 -14.05 4.09
N ALA A 235 -6.51 -14.57 5.16
CA ALA A 235 -5.65 -13.84 6.08
C ALA A 235 -4.40 -14.67 6.41
N TRP A 236 -3.27 -13.98 6.62
CA TRP A 236 -1.99 -14.60 6.99
C TRP A 236 -1.15 -13.65 7.84
N PRO A 237 -0.11 -14.15 8.53
CA PRO A 237 0.87 -13.32 9.22
C PRO A 237 1.56 -12.36 8.24
N ASP A 238 1.70 -11.10 8.63
CA ASP A 238 2.51 -10.15 7.89
C ASP A 238 3.85 -9.98 8.60
N GLU A 239 4.93 -10.28 7.89
CA GLU A 239 6.26 -10.28 8.48
C GLU A 239 6.84 -8.87 8.54
N ALA A 240 7.12 -8.42 9.77
CA ALA A 240 7.87 -7.19 9.98
C ALA A 240 9.27 -7.30 9.35
N SER A 241 9.67 -6.28 8.61
CA SER A 241 10.95 -6.22 7.90
C SER A 241 11.82 -5.09 8.44
N GLU A 242 13.15 -5.26 8.42
CA GLU A 242 14.09 -4.18 8.75
C GLU A 242 14.07 -3.01 7.73
N ALA A 243 13.35 -3.15 6.64
CA ALA A 243 13.22 -2.13 5.59
C ALA A 243 11.79 -1.60 5.43
N ASP A 244 10.76 -2.29 5.92
CA ASP A 244 9.38 -1.82 5.83
C ASP A 244 8.95 -1.13 7.13
N MET A 245 8.77 0.18 7.05
CA MET A 245 8.38 1.03 8.17
C MET A 245 6.88 0.97 8.51
N ARG A 246 6.09 0.21 7.75
CA ARG A 246 4.63 0.23 7.83
C ARG A 246 4.05 -0.92 8.63
N ILE A 247 4.68 -2.09 8.56
CA ILE A 247 4.13 -3.31 9.11
C ILE A 247 4.48 -3.43 10.60
N PRO A 248 3.49 -3.41 11.49
CA PRO A 248 3.71 -3.61 12.93
C PRO A 248 4.33 -4.96 13.24
N GLU A 249 5.04 -5.04 14.35
CA GLU A 249 5.33 -6.34 14.95
C GLU A 249 4.01 -7.03 15.34
N ARG A 250 3.95 -8.36 15.17
CA ARG A 250 2.73 -9.14 15.45
C ARG A 250 1.50 -8.62 14.68
N CYS A 251 1.67 -8.42 13.39
CA CYS A 251 0.62 -8.03 12.46
C CYS A 251 0.15 -9.24 11.64
N SER A 252 -1.14 -9.30 11.38
CA SER A 252 -1.72 -10.17 10.35
C SER A 252 -2.33 -9.30 9.26
N THR A 253 -2.40 -9.80 8.05
CA THR A 253 -2.99 -9.07 6.92
C THR A 253 -4.14 -9.84 6.29
N VAL A 254 -5.02 -9.12 5.58
CA VAL A 254 -6.06 -9.70 4.74
C VAL A 254 -5.94 -9.18 3.32
N SER A 255 -6.02 -10.09 2.36
CA SER A 255 -5.91 -9.73 0.94
C SER A 255 -7.18 -10.01 0.14
N CYS A 256 -7.89 -11.09 0.44
CA CYS A 256 -9.00 -11.58 -0.37
C CYS A 256 -10.32 -11.37 0.34
N VAL A 257 -10.97 -10.24 0.17
CA VAL A 257 -12.35 -10.06 0.68
C VAL A 257 -13.29 -9.95 -0.51
N ALA A 258 -14.08 -10.98 -0.76
CA ALA A 258 -15.02 -11.01 -1.85
C ALA A 258 -16.38 -11.57 -1.43
N THR A 259 -17.46 -11.06 -2.03
CA THR A 259 -18.83 -11.59 -1.88
C THR A 259 -19.54 -11.46 -3.20
N ARG A 260 -20.11 -12.59 -3.69
CA ARG A 260 -20.93 -12.63 -4.92
C ARG A 260 -22.09 -11.63 -4.82
N GLU A 261 -22.45 -11.05 -5.93
CA GLU A 261 -23.46 -9.98 -6.00
C GLU A 261 -24.78 -10.39 -5.34
N GLY A 262 -25.30 -11.55 -5.62
CA GLY A 262 -26.57 -12.07 -5.04
C GLY A 262 -26.54 -12.29 -3.52
N PHE A 263 -25.36 -12.27 -2.89
CA PHE A 263 -25.16 -12.49 -1.45
C PHE A 263 -24.75 -11.22 -0.70
N ARG A 264 -24.58 -10.09 -1.41
CA ARG A 264 -24.24 -8.81 -0.80
C ARG A 264 -25.40 -8.28 0.06
N GLY A 265 -25.04 -7.47 1.05
CA GLY A 265 -26.04 -6.85 1.96
C GLY A 265 -26.58 -7.77 3.04
N LYS A 266 -26.26 -9.06 3.04
CA LYS A 266 -26.74 -10.07 4.01
C LYS A 266 -25.81 -10.27 5.22
N GLY A 267 -24.75 -9.47 5.36
CA GLY A 267 -23.83 -9.54 6.49
C GLY A 267 -22.68 -10.54 6.35
N LEU A 268 -22.59 -11.29 5.25
CA LEU A 268 -21.61 -12.36 5.04
C LEU A 268 -20.16 -11.86 5.20
N SER A 269 -19.77 -10.78 4.51
CA SER A 269 -18.41 -10.21 4.66
C SER A 269 -18.11 -9.78 6.09
N SER A 270 -19.13 -9.38 6.87
CA SER A 270 -18.95 -9.01 8.28
C SER A 270 -18.67 -10.21 9.17
N GLN A 271 -19.33 -11.33 8.92
CA GLN A 271 -19.08 -12.58 9.63
C GLN A 271 -17.69 -13.11 9.30
N LEU A 272 -17.33 -13.19 8.02
CA LEU A 272 -16.00 -13.62 7.56
C LEU A 272 -14.89 -12.77 8.19
N LEU A 273 -15.00 -11.44 8.13
CA LEU A 273 -14.03 -10.54 8.75
C LEU A 273 -13.95 -10.74 10.27
N SER A 274 -15.09 -10.89 10.95
CA SER A 274 -15.10 -11.13 12.40
C SER A 274 -14.39 -12.43 12.78
N ILE A 275 -14.51 -13.47 11.98
CA ILE A 275 -13.83 -14.75 12.20
C ILE A 275 -12.30 -14.56 12.15
N VAL A 276 -11.77 -14.02 11.05
CA VAL A 276 -10.31 -13.87 10.88
C VAL A 276 -9.70 -12.90 11.88
N LEU A 277 -10.40 -11.83 12.25
CA LEU A 277 -9.94 -10.91 13.29
C LEU A 277 -9.86 -11.57 14.68
N ASN A 278 -10.83 -12.42 15.02
CA ASN A 278 -10.81 -13.14 16.29
C ASN A 278 -9.76 -14.25 16.30
N GLU A 279 -9.57 -14.97 15.19
CA GLU A 279 -8.47 -15.94 15.06
C GLU A 279 -7.11 -15.27 15.20
N ALA A 280 -6.86 -14.17 14.48
CA ALA A 280 -5.63 -13.41 14.59
C ALA A 280 -5.36 -12.97 16.04
N LYS A 281 -6.39 -12.42 16.72
CA LYS A 281 -6.29 -12.03 18.13
C LYS A 281 -5.97 -13.22 19.05
N GLN A 282 -6.59 -14.37 18.84
CA GLN A 282 -6.34 -15.61 19.62
C GLN A 282 -4.94 -16.17 19.36
N SER A 283 -4.42 -16.00 18.13
CA SER A 283 -3.05 -16.38 17.76
C SER A 283 -1.97 -15.41 18.26
N GLY A 284 -2.36 -14.37 19.00
CA GLY A 284 -1.43 -13.42 19.62
C GLY A 284 -1.00 -12.24 18.75
N PHE A 285 -1.65 -12.05 17.60
CA PHE A 285 -1.46 -10.82 16.83
C PHE A 285 -2.09 -9.63 17.57
N GLU A 286 -1.47 -8.46 17.42
CA GLU A 286 -1.93 -7.20 18.03
C GLU A 286 -2.59 -6.29 17.01
N PHE A 287 -2.17 -6.38 15.78
CA PHE A 287 -2.63 -5.53 14.69
C PHE A 287 -3.11 -6.36 13.51
N PHE A 288 -3.98 -5.74 12.72
CA PHE A 288 -4.46 -6.30 11.46
C PHE A 288 -4.37 -5.22 10.38
N GLU A 289 -3.60 -5.48 9.33
CA GLU A 289 -3.40 -4.56 8.21
C GLU A 289 -4.24 -4.99 7.02
N THR A 290 -4.66 -4.06 6.21
CA THR A 290 -5.23 -4.30 4.89
C THR A 290 -5.15 -3.05 4.04
N ASP A 291 -5.27 -3.23 2.73
CA ASP A 291 -5.37 -2.13 1.80
C ASP A 291 -6.64 -2.23 0.94
N TRP A 292 -7.05 -1.09 0.38
CA TRP A 292 -8.19 -1.06 -0.53
C TRP A 292 -8.10 0.10 -1.51
N ARG A 293 -8.68 -0.08 -2.69
CA ARG A 293 -8.83 1.01 -3.66
C ARG A 293 -9.76 2.07 -3.10
N MET A 294 -9.32 3.33 -3.09
CA MET A 294 -10.13 4.46 -2.62
C MET A 294 -11.46 4.56 -3.38
N ALA A 295 -11.42 4.33 -4.69
CA ALA A 295 -12.60 4.40 -5.56
C ALA A 295 -13.54 3.19 -5.45
N ASN A 296 -13.15 2.10 -4.79
CA ASN A 296 -14.03 0.95 -4.60
C ASN A 296 -15.01 1.22 -3.45
N LEU A 297 -16.18 1.77 -3.78
CA LEU A 297 -17.19 2.23 -2.82
C LEU A 297 -17.61 1.19 -1.77
N PRO A 298 -17.87 -0.09 -2.12
CA PRO A 298 -18.21 -1.09 -1.12
C PRO A 298 -17.16 -1.22 -0.03
N ILE A 299 -15.91 -1.48 -0.37
CA ILE A 299 -14.85 -1.76 0.60
C ILE A 299 -14.39 -0.50 1.35
N SER A 300 -14.33 0.67 0.66
CA SER A 300 -13.94 1.94 1.27
C SER A 300 -14.96 2.47 2.29
N ASN A 301 -16.20 1.98 2.25
CA ASN A 301 -17.19 2.21 3.29
C ASN A 301 -17.23 1.09 4.35
N PHE A 302 -16.85 -0.13 3.96
CA PHE A 302 -16.95 -1.31 4.82
C PHE A 302 -15.86 -1.33 5.90
N LEU A 303 -14.59 -1.20 5.52
CA LEU A 303 -13.45 -1.33 6.43
C LEU A 303 -13.37 -0.22 7.49
N PRO A 304 -13.51 1.08 7.15
CA PRO A 304 -13.49 2.15 8.17
C PRO A 304 -14.59 2.00 9.22
N ARG A 305 -15.79 1.55 8.83
CA ARG A 305 -16.89 1.29 9.78
C ARG A 305 -16.61 0.13 10.74
N ARG A 306 -15.60 -0.68 10.48
CA ARG A 306 -15.13 -1.79 11.31
C ARG A 306 -13.87 -1.48 12.09
N GLY A 307 -13.49 -0.19 12.10
CA GLY A 307 -12.41 0.31 12.93
C GLY A 307 -11.03 0.36 12.25
N PHE A 308 -10.93 -0.03 10.98
CA PHE A 308 -9.69 0.20 10.23
C PHE A 308 -9.45 1.69 10.05
N LYS A 309 -8.30 2.15 10.50
CA LYS A 309 -7.89 3.56 10.39
C LYS A 309 -6.86 3.69 9.28
N PRO A 310 -7.10 4.55 8.27
CA PRO A 310 -6.07 4.88 7.30
C PRO A 310 -4.82 5.40 8.01
N TYR A 311 -3.64 4.84 7.69
CA TYR A 311 -2.35 5.31 8.18
C TYR A 311 -1.44 5.78 7.05
N ALA A 312 -1.66 5.28 5.84
CA ALA A 312 -0.95 5.72 4.64
C ALA A 312 -1.87 5.71 3.41
N TYR A 313 -1.52 6.54 2.45
CA TYR A 313 -2.16 6.57 1.14
C TYR A 313 -1.15 6.33 0.04
N ARG A 314 -1.52 5.49 -0.93
CA ARG A 314 -0.86 5.49 -2.23
C ARG A 314 -1.57 6.50 -3.12
N LEU A 315 -0.81 7.47 -3.59
CA LEU A 315 -1.27 8.45 -4.55
C LEU A 315 -0.66 8.15 -5.91
N HIS A 316 -1.35 8.53 -6.96
CA HIS A 316 -0.93 8.33 -8.34
C HIS A 316 -1.04 9.62 -9.15
N ARG A 317 -0.07 9.86 -10.00
CA ARG A 317 -0.07 10.91 -11.03
C ARG A 317 0.29 10.30 -12.38
N GLN A 318 -0.55 10.52 -13.39
CA GLN A 318 -0.25 10.22 -14.78
C GLN A 318 0.21 11.49 -15.50
N ILE A 319 1.36 11.43 -16.16
CA ILE A 319 1.91 12.50 -16.99
C ILE A 319 1.70 12.11 -18.44
N ASP A 320 1.29 13.07 -19.25
CA ASP A 320 1.14 12.85 -20.70
C ASP A 320 2.51 12.74 -21.35
N ALA A 321 2.81 11.58 -21.90
CA ALA A 321 4.10 11.31 -22.53
C ALA A 321 4.41 12.25 -23.72
N ARG A 322 3.40 12.90 -24.28
CA ARG A 322 3.56 13.90 -25.36
C ARG A 322 4.34 15.11 -24.90
N VAL A 323 4.50 15.35 -23.59
CA VAL A 323 5.27 16.49 -23.06
C VAL A 323 6.71 16.52 -23.59
N LEU A 324 7.30 15.36 -23.94
CA LEU A 324 8.65 15.26 -24.48
C LEU A 324 8.81 15.88 -25.88
N TRP A 325 7.74 16.01 -26.67
CA TRP A 325 7.81 16.46 -28.06
C TRP A 325 6.75 17.48 -28.44
N ALA A 326 5.59 17.51 -27.76
CA ALA A 326 4.45 18.35 -28.19
C ALA A 326 4.69 19.86 -28.03
N ASN A 327 5.58 20.27 -27.13
CA ASN A 327 5.85 21.68 -26.82
C ASN A 327 7.02 22.25 -27.65
N GLY A 328 7.43 21.58 -28.72
CA GLY A 328 8.54 22.02 -29.58
C GLY A 328 9.90 22.06 -28.89
N SER A 329 9.99 21.50 -27.68
CA SER A 329 11.24 21.38 -26.95
C SER A 329 12.10 20.20 -27.45
N ASN A 330 12.34 20.11 -28.77
CA ASN A 330 13.53 19.49 -29.31
C ASN A 330 14.75 20.39 -29.01
N SER A 331 14.89 20.79 -27.77
CA SER A 331 16.13 21.42 -27.33
C SER A 331 17.11 20.30 -27.02
N THR A 332 17.85 19.92 -28.05
CA THR A 332 19.25 19.48 -27.87
C THR A 332 19.92 20.45 -26.89
N LYS A 333 19.98 20.08 -25.62
CA LYS A 333 20.92 20.61 -24.66
C LYS A 333 21.99 19.59 -24.39
#